data_a9566aa6c05f8ef15f679c74bfbcc86e
#
_entry.id   a9566aa6c05f8ef15f679c74bfbcc86e
#
_cell.length_a   1.000
_cell.length_b   1.000
_cell.length_c   1.000
_cell.angle_alpha   90.00
_cell.angle_beta   90.00
_cell.angle_gamma   90.00
#
_symmetry.space_group_name_H-M   'P 1'
#
loop_
_entity.id
_entity.type
_entity.pdbx_description
1 polymer ?
#
loop_
_entity_poly.entity_id
_entity_poly.type
_entity_poly.pdbx_seq_one_letter_code
_entity_poly.pdbx_strand_id
1 'polypeptide(L)'
;MYINFWYPMIRSEDLSPGKPEKVKVLGLNFAVFRKADGEPVVMSDTCIHRGGSLSGPWELGQQPRIVKDCVVCPYHGWEFAADGSCVAIPSIGYGTKPPSRAKVDSYPTVEKYGIVFAFLGDLPENERPPMIEVPEWDQPGWRANSVITLDLNYYYERSIENGLDPAHNEFVHPTHGYKGINRETYSVRDYEVTDYAQGWGMWFLHRFDAPGLKDKTWDEAQTKAGGLYAGSGTLGPTFMITEINVGENMKFRQYFLEQPIDDRHTRVFFVNMRNFMLDPKHDGPIHARNKIIAQQDINILENVYPRRTPISNTKEVLMPADKAVVAYRQWLAKFDDLGWRIDWEEFQRRNDKQTAFAIPSPRRREEGNWVVEAVPLIKSREDRKSS
;
A
#
# COMPACT_ATOMS: atom_id res chain seq x y z
N MET A 1 9.69 -5.00 4.09
CA MET A 1 8.62 -4.08 4.58
C MET A 1 9.28 -2.92 5.30
N TYR A 2 8.76 -1.71 5.14
CA TYR A 2 9.40 -0.47 5.60
C TYR A 2 8.45 0.32 6.48
N ILE A 3 8.94 0.96 7.51
CA ILE A 3 8.23 2.03 8.24
C ILE A 3 8.52 3.38 7.57
N ASN A 4 7.89 4.44 8.06
CA ASN A 4 8.07 5.82 7.58
C ASN A 4 7.51 6.09 6.17
N PHE A 5 6.43 5.39 5.82
CA PHE A 5 5.67 5.63 4.59
C PHE A 5 4.16 5.67 4.86
N TRP A 6 3.43 6.23 3.88
CA TRP A 6 1.98 6.18 3.84
C TRP A 6 1.50 4.83 3.35
N TYR A 7 0.50 4.27 4.02
CA TYR A 7 -0.12 2.99 3.67
C TYR A 7 -1.63 3.13 3.54
N PRO A 8 -2.27 2.55 2.53
CA PRO A 8 -3.71 2.44 2.48
C PRO A 8 -4.15 1.49 3.58
N MET A 9 -5.15 1.87 4.36
CA MET A 9 -5.66 1.08 5.48
C MET A 9 -6.95 0.36 5.11
N ILE A 10 -7.96 1.11 4.66
CA ILE A 10 -9.29 0.60 4.38
C ILE A 10 -9.97 1.51 3.35
N ARG A 11 -10.94 1.01 2.55
CA ARG A 11 -11.77 1.87 1.73
C ARG A 11 -12.68 2.71 2.62
N SER A 12 -12.91 3.97 2.23
CA SER A 12 -13.77 4.88 2.97
C SER A 12 -15.18 4.30 3.22
N GLU A 13 -15.73 3.59 2.23
CA GLU A 13 -17.05 2.98 2.28
C GLU A 13 -17.15 1.78 3.23
N ASP A 14 -16.02 1.12 3.53
CA ASP A 14 -15.96 -0.03 4.44
C ASP A 14 -15.80 0.40 5.91
N LEU A 15 -15.48 1.68 6.17
CA LEU A 15 -15.30 2.21 7.52
C LEU A 15 -16.59 2.84 8.03
N SER A 16 -17.44 2.01 8.63
CA SER A 16 -18.73 2.45 9.20
C SER A 16 -18.54 3.22 10.51
N PRO A 17 -19.37 4.26 10.78
CA PRO A 17 -19.39 4.92 12.08
C PRO A 17 -19.73 3.97 13.23
N GLY A 18 -19.25 4.30 14.43
CA GLY A 18 -19.66 3.66 15.70
C GLY A 18 -18.96 2.35 16.04
N LYS A 19 -18.15 1.78 15.15
CA LYS A 19 -17.35 0.58 15.45
C LYS A 19 -15.94 0.70 14.87
N PRO A 20 -14.92 0.15 15.53
CA PRO A 20 -13.59 0.03 14.98
C PRO A 20 -13.51 -1.18 14.03
N GLU A 21 -12.79 -1.02 12.91
CA GLU A 21 -12.44 -2.09 11.99
C GLU A 21 -11.00 -2.53 12.21
N LYS A 22 -10.75 -3.83 12.08
CA LYS A 22 -9.40 -4.41 12.16
C LYS A 22 -8.74 -4.41 10.80
N VAL A 23 -7.55 -3.81 10.72
CA VAL A 23 -6.73 -3.80 9.52
C VAL A 23 -5.35 -4.36 9.85
N LYS A 24 -4.84 -5.28 9.03
CA LYS A 24 -3.49 -5.83 9.19
C LYS A 24 -2.56 -5.25 8.13
N VAL A 25 -1.48 -4.61 8.57
CA VAL A 25 -0.44 -4.04 7.70
C VAL A 25 0.92 -4.30 8.32
N LEU A 26 1.94 -4.61 7.52
CA LEU A 26 3.32 -4.85 7.98
C LEU A 26 3.42 -5.93 9.09
N GLY A 27 2.51 -6.91 9.06
CA GLY A 27 2.45 -7.97 10.07
C GLY A 27 1.71 -7.59 11.36
N LEU A 28 1.28 -6.35 11.53
CA LEU A 28 0.64 -5.83 12.74
C LEU A 28 -0.84 -5.48 12.51
N ASN A 29 -1.62 -5.54 13.58
CA ASN A 29 -3.02 -5.15 13.56
C ASN A 29 -3.18 -3.69 13.99
N PHE A 30 -4.10 -2.99 13.32
CA PHE A 30 -4.51 -1.62 13.59
C PHE A 30 -6.02 -1.58 13.84
N ALA A 31 -6.45 -0.75 14.77
CA ALA A 31 -7.82 -0.36 14.94
C ALA A 31 -8.07 0.93 14.14
N VAL A 32 -9.03 0.88 13.22
CA VAL A 32 -9.42 2.00 12.38
C VAL A 32 -10.88 2.34 12.70
N PHE A 33 -11.17 3.59 13.04
CA PHE A 33 -12.53 4.02 13.40
C PHE A 33 -12.78 5.48 13.02
N ARG A 34 -14.05 5.90 13.05
CA ARG A 34 -14.43 7.29 12.81
C ARG A 34 -14.81 7.98 14.11
N LYS A 35 -14.37 9.23 14.26
CA LYS A 35 -14.90 10.16 15.25
C LYS A 35 -16.32 10.61 14.90
N ALA A 36 -16.96 11.34 15.80
CA ALA A 36 -18.32 11.87 15.60
C ALA A 36 -18.40 12.88 14.42
N ASP A 37 -17.32 13.61 14.15
CA ASP A 37 -17.20 14.52 13.01
C ASP A 37 -16.94 13.81 11.67
N GLY A 38 -16.77 12.48 11.71
CA GLY A 38 -16.50 11.66 10.54
C GLY A 38 -15.01 11.43 10.22
N GLU A 39 -14.10 12.15 10.87
CA GLU A 39 -12.66 11.96 10.63
C GLU A 39 -12.19 10.56 11.04
N PRO A 40 -11.40 9.87 10.18
CA PRO A 40 -10.85 8.57 10.50
C PRO A 40 -9.66 8.67 11.47
N VAL A 41 -9.53 7.67 12.31
CA VAL A 41 -8.41 7.48 13.23
C VAL A 41 -7.81 6.11 13.02
N VAL A 42 -6.47 6.03 12.99
CA VAL A 42 -5.72 4.78 12.91
C VAL A 42 -4.78 4.69 14.11
N MET A 43 -4.88 3.61 14.88
CA MET A 43 -4.01 3.35 16.01
C MET A 43 -3.62 1.88 16.11
N SER A 44 -2.58 1.58 16.89
CA SER A 44 -2.22 0.20 17.22
C SER A 44 -3.41 -0.52 17.86
N ASP A 45 -3.71 -1.73 17.37
CA ASP A 45 -4.85 -2.51 17.86
C ASP A 45 -4.61 -3.14 19.24
N THR A 46 -3.37 -3.12 19.74
CA THR A 46 -2.99 -3.79 20.98
C THR A 46 -3.15 -2.88 22.20
N CYS A 47 -4.16 -3.13 23.02
CA CYS A 47 -4.36 -2.45 24.30
C CYS A 47 -3.20 -2.75 25.26
N ILE A 48 -2.61 -1.70 25.81
CA ILE A 48 -1.42 -1.79 26.69
C ILE A 48 -1.72 -2.39 28.07
N HIS A 49 -2.99 -2.56 28.45
CA HIS A 49 -3.33 -3.16 29.73
C HIS A 49 -2.93 -4.65 29.77
N ARG A 50 -3.51 -5.48 28.89
CA ARG A 50 -3.26 -6.93 28.82
C ARG A 50 -3.38 -7.46 27.38
N GLY A 51 -2.99 -6.70 26.39
CA GLY A 51 -2.96 -7.15 24.99
C GLY A 51 -4.33 -7.29 24.30
N GLY A 52 -5.40 -6.79 24.89
CA GLY A 52 -6.74 -6.85 24.26
C GLY A 52 -6.76 -6.12 22.92
N SER A 53 -7.42 -6.71 21.90
CA SER A 53 -7.59 -6.06 20.60
C SER A 53 -8.63 -4.95 20.68
N LEU A 54 -8.25 -3.70 20.36
CA LEU A 54 -9.17 -2.55 20.38
C LEU A 54 -10.29 -2.69 19.34
N SER A 55 -10.02 -3.37 18.23
CA SER A 55 -11.00 -3.71 17.21
C SER A 55 -11.64 -5.11 17.39
N GLY A 56 -11.31 -5.80 18.49
CA GLY A 56 -11.75 -7.17 18.77
C GLY A 56 -13.26 -7.32 18.92
N PRO A 57 -13.75 -8.56 19.11
CA PRO A 57 -15.16 -8.85 19.33
C PRO A 57 -15.77 -8.04 20.48
N TRP A 58 -17.05 -7.71 20.37
CA TRP A 58 -17.77 -6.94 21.36
C TRP A 58 -19.00 -7.70 21.87
N GLU A 59 -18.96 -8.10 23.13
CA GLU A 59 -19.99 -8.93 23.73
C GLU A 59 -21.10 -8.12 24.44
N LEU A 60 -20.95 -6.81 24.54
CA LEU A 60 -21.91 -5.94 25.22
C LEU A 60 -23.10 -5.52 24.34
N GLY A 61 -23.31 -6.18 23.22
CA GLY A 61 -24.45 -5.95 22.35
C GLY A 61 -24.51 -4.54 21.77
N GLN A 62 -25.51 -3.76 22.16
CA GLN A 62 -25.75 -2.42 21.62
C GLN A 62 -24.97 -1.28 22.33
N GLN A 63 -24.16 -1.60 23.32
CA GLN A 63 -23.34 -0.58 23.95
C GLN A 63 -22.33 0.01 22.94
N PRO A 64 -22.10 1.34 23.00
CA PRO A 64 -21.23 1.98 22.02
C PRO A 64 -19.76 1.53 22.17
N ARG A 65 -19.10 1.31 21.04
CA ARG A 65 -17.67 1.02 20.94
C ARG A 65 -16.81 2.27 20.84
N ILE A 66 -17.40 3.35 20.32
CA ILE A 66 -16.80 4.67 20.22
C ILE A 66 -17.60 5.59 21.14
N VAL A 67 -16.94 6.13 22.14
CA VAL A 67 -17.55 7.00 23.17
C VAL A 67 -16.77 8.30 23.23
N LYS A 68 -17.39 9.43 22.93
CA LYS A 68 -16.73 10.75 22.91
C LYS A 68 -15.40 10.73 22.13
N ASP A 69 -15.47 10.19 20.92
CA ASP A 69 -14.32 10.02 20.02
C ASP A 69 -13.19 9.09 20.51
N CYS A 70 -13.45 8.33 21.57
CA CYS A 70 -12.51 7.34 22.10
C CYS A 70 -12.95 5.93 21.73
N VAL A 71 -12.02 5.06 21.36
CA VAL A 71 -12.27 3.64 21.19
C VAL A 71 -12.23 2.94 22.54
N VAL A 72 -13.25 2.09 22.81
CA VAL A 72 -13.37 1.33 24.06
C VAL A 72 -12.77 -0.05 23.88
N CYS A 73 -11.78 -0.42 24.70
CA CYS A 73 -11.21 -1.75 24.72
C CYS A 73 -12.26 -2.78 25.18
N PRO A 74 -12.55 -3.84 24.40
CA PRO A 74 -13.61 -4.80 24.73
C PRO A 74 -13.30 -5.66 25.95
N TYR A 75 -12.03 -5.70 26.39
CA TYR A 75 -11.61 -6.59 27.46
C TYR A 75 -11.90 -5.99 28.86
N HIS A 76 -11.52 -4.73 29.10
CA HIS A 76 -11.69 -4.10 30.43
C HIS A 76 -12.27 -2.68 30.38
N GLY A 77 -12.78 -2.24 29.22
CA GLY A 77 -13.43 -0.94 29.07
C GLY A 77 -12.49 0.28 29.10
N TRP A 78 -11.17 0.09 28.92
CA TRP A 78 -10.26 1.24 28.82
C TRP A 78 -10.56 2.04 27.56
N GLU A 79 -10.61 3.37 27.70
CA GLU A 79 -10.96 4.27 26.61
C GLU A 79 -9.73 5.00 26.11
N PHE A 80 -9.47 4.92 24.79
CA PHE A 80 -8.33 5.55 24.13
C PHE A 80 -8.81 6.63 23.17
N ALA A 81 -8.33 7.85 23.38
CA ALA A 81 -8.59 9.00 22.51
C ALA A 81 -7.85 8.87 21.16
N ALA A 82 -8.21 9.70 20.19
CA ALA A 82 -7.67 9.69 18.85
C ALA A 82 -6.13 9.85 18.79
N ASP A 83 -5.54 10.51 19.78
CA ASP A 83 -4.07 10.65 19.92
C ASP A 83 -3.38 9.42 20.56
N GLY A 84 -4.16 8.38 20.89
CA GLY A 84 -3.68 7.17 21.55
C GLY A 84 -3.59 7.25 23.07
N SER A 85 -3.89 8.37 23.70
CA SER A 85 -3.89 8.52 25.17
C SER A 85 -5.05 7.76 25.79
N CYS A 86 -4.82 7.00 26.87
CA CYS A 86 -5.91 6.47 27.67
C CYS A 86 -6.53 7.58 28.51
N VAL A 87 -7.83 7.78 28.36
CA VAL A 87 -8.57 8.85 29.03
C VAL A 87 -9.46 8.35 30.18
N ALA A 88 -9.81 7.06 30.16
CA ALA A 88 -10.63 6.45 31.22
C ALA A 88 -10.22 5.00 31.47
N ILE A 89 -10.18 4.63 32.75
CA ILE A 89 -9.97 3.27 33.24
C ILE A 89 -11.09 2.97 34.25
N PRO A 90 -12.13 2.21 33.86
CA PRO A 90 -13.30 2.00 34.71
C PRO A 90 -12.97 1.45 36.11
N SER A 91 -11.98 0.57 36.21
CA SER A 91 -11.60 -0.10 37.46
C SER A 91 -11.01 0.82 38.55
N ILE A 92 -10.57 2.03 38.16
CA ILE A 92 -10.09 3.05 39.13
C ILE A 92 -11.09 4.21 39.30
N GLY A 93 -12.25 4.11 38.63
CA GLY A 93 -13.31 5.11 38.62
C GLY A 93 -13.15 6.16 37.51
N TYR A 94 -14.30 6.48 36.87
CA TYR A 94 -14.37 7.55 35.89
C TYR A 94 -13.99 8.89 36.53
N GLY A 95 -13.10 9.63 35.86
CA GLY A 95 -12.58 10.90 36.38
C GLY A 95 -11.22 10.78 37.08
N THR A 96 -10.78 9.58 37.43
CA THR A 96 -9.39 9.36 37.88
C THR A 96 -8.44 9.40 36.69
N LYS A 97 -7.40 10.23 36.77
CA LYS A 97 -6.42 10.37 35.68
C LYS A 97 -5.64 9.08 35.47
N PRO A 98 -5.64 8.48 34.29
CA PRO A 98 -4.81 7.32 33.96
C PRO A 98 -3.31 7.63 34.08
N PRO A 99 -2.46 6.63 34.33
CA PRO A 99 -1.01 6.79 34.31
C PRO A 99 -0.52 7.28 32.93
N SER A 100 0.52 8.10 32.89
CA SER A 100 1.08 8.67 31.65
C SER A 100 1.60 7.60 30.65
N ARG A 101 1.95 6.41 31.15
CA ARG A 101 2.32 5.27 30.30
C ARG A 101 1.11 4.54 29.66
N ALA A 102 -0.11 4.88 30.08
CA ALA A 102 -1.33 4.31 29.51
C ALA A 102 -1.62 5.00 28.17
N LYS A 103 -0.91 4.57 27.12
CA LYS A 103 -1.05 5.10 25.76
C LYS A 103 -0.68 4.05 24.71
N VAL A 104 -1.33 4.09 23.56
CA VAL A 104 -1.03 3.30 22.36
C VAL A 104 -0.53 4.21 21.26
N ASP A 105 0.19 3.66 20.28
CA ASP A 105 0.60 4.43 19.10
C ASP A 105 -0.61 4.79 18.25
N SER A 106 -0.73 6.06 17.91
CA SER A 106 -1.69 6.60 16.95
C SER A 106 -0.95 7.29 15.81
N TYR A 107 -1.50 7.19 14.60
CA TYR A 107 -0.77 7.53 13.38
C TYR A 107 -1.46 8.69 12.65
N PRO A 108 -0.67 9.59 12.03
CA PRO A 108 -1.23 10.58 11.12
C PRO A 108 -2.08 9.93 10.06
N THR A 109 -3.31 10.37 9.92
CA THR A 109 -4.33 9.75 9.08
C THR A 109 -4.88 10.76 8.09
N VAL A 110 -5.07 10.33 6.84
CA VAL A 110 -5.63 11.14 5.75
C VAL A 110 -6.66 10.29 5.00
N GLU A 111 -7.80 10.87 4.69
CA GLU A 111 -8.80 10.25 3.81
C GLU A 111 -8.82 10.97 2.46
N LYS A 112 -8.43 10.24 1.39
CA LYS A 112 -8.40 10.74 0.01
C LYS A 112 -8.77 9.62 -0.95
N TYR A 113 -9.31 9.97 -2.10
CA TYR A 113 -9.56 9.04 -3.21
C TYR A 113 -10.42 7.81 -2.83
N GLY A 114 -11.30 7.96 -1.83
CA GLY A 114 -12.12 6.87 -1.31
C GLY A 114 -11.34 5.86 -0.45
N ILE A 115 -10.18 6.23 0.08
CA ILE A 115 -9.29 5.39 0.88
C ILE A 115 -8.84 6.16 2.12
N VAL A 116 -8.83 5.49 3.27
CA VAL A 116 -8.16 5.96 4.48
C VAL A 116 -6.70 5.51 4.45
N PHE A 117 -5.78 6.45 4.60
CA PHE A 117 -4.34 6.20 4.68
C PHE A 117 -3.82 6.54 6.06
N ALA A 118 -2.78 5.83 6.49
CA ALA A 118 -2.01 6.18 7.68
C ALA A 118 -0.51 6.29 7.35
N PHE A 119 0.15 7.25 7.97
CA PHE A 119 1.60 7.32 7.96
C PHE A 119 2.13 6.39 9.06
N LEU A 120 2.67 5.23 8.68
CA LEU A 120 3.18 4.23 9.61
C LEU A 120 4.69 4.44 9.84
N GLY A 121 5.01 5.21 10.87
CA GLY A 121 6.38 5.56 11.21
C GLY A 121 6.46 6.69 12.22
N ASP A 122 7.69 7.04 12.60
CA ASP A 122 7.98 8.00 13.66
C ASP A 122 8.47 9.37 13.17
N LEU A 123 8.57 9.59 11.85
CA LEU A 123 9.05 10.88 11.33
C LEU A 123 8.09 12.03 11.63
N PRO A 124 8.62 13.20 12.02
CA PRO A 124 7.84 14.42 12.10
C PRO A 124 7.32 14.84 10.72
N GLU A 125 6.31 15.68 10.69
CA GLU A 125 5.56 15.99 9.47
C GLU A 125 6.44 16.50 8.31
N ASN A 126 7.38 17.37 8.62
CA ASN A 126 8.30 17.97 7.65
C ASN A 126 9.36 17.03 7.07
N GLU A 127 9.53 15.84 7.66
CA GLU A 127 10.49 14.83 7.20
C GLU A 127 9.82 13.64 6.50
N ARG A 128 8.48 13.60 6.47
CA ARG A 128 7.74 12.47 5.88
C ARG A 128 7.87 12.45 4.37
N PRO A 129 8.02 11.26 3.77
CA PRO A 129 7.81 11.09 2.34
C PRO A 129 6.47 11.67 1.88
N PRO A 130 6.39 12.19 0.65
CA PRO A 130 5.15 12.76 0.14
C PRO A 130 4.04 11.72 0.10
N MET A 131 2.81 12.16 0.37
CA MET A 131 1.61 11.37 0.12
C MET A 131 1.40 11.23 -1.40
N ILE A 132 0.86 10.08 -1.83
CA ILE A 132 0.48 9.90 -3.23
C ILE A 132 -0.55 10.96 -3.64
N GLU A 133 -0.34 11.53 -4.81
CA GLU A 133 -1.29 12.41 -5.45
C GLU A 133 -1.89 11.75 -6.69
N VAL A 134 -3.19 11.96 -6.88
CA VAL A 134 -3.95 11.55 -8.07
C VAL A 134 -4.49 12.81 -8.72
N PRO A 135 -3.65 13.51 -9.55
CA PRO A 135 -4.02 14.80 -10.11
C PRO A 135 -5.30 14.77 -10.95
N GLU A 136 -5.59 13.60 -11.51
CA GLU A 136 -6.75 13.39 -12.37
C GLU A 136 -8.07 13.26 -11.58
N TRP A 137 -8.03 13.08 -10.25
CA TRP A 137 -9.20 12.74 -9.43
C TRP A 137 -10.34 13.76 -9.56
N ASP A 138 -10.01 15.03 -9.46
CA ASP A 138 -10.96 16.13 -9.55
C ASP A 138 -10.82 16.94 -10.86
N GLN A 139 -10.05 16.43 -11.82
CA GLN A 139 -9.78 17.13 -13.07
C GLN A 139 -10.93 16.95 -14.06
N PRO A 140 -11.46 18.05 -14.65
CA PRO A 140 -12.46 17.96 -15.72
C PRO A 140 -11.97 17.09 -16.89
N GLY A 141 -12.83 16.24 -17.41
CA GLY A 141 -12.49 15.32 -18.50
C GLY A 141 -11.85 14.01 -18.04
N TRP A 142 -11.68 13.80 -16.74
CA TRP A 142 -11.28 12.53 -16.15
C TRP A 142 -12.41 11.91 -15.34
N ARG A 143 -12.39 10.59 -15.23
CA ARG A 143 -13.32 9.82 -14.42
C ARG A 143 -12.58 8.75 -13.61
N ALA A 144 -12.83 8.74 -12.32
CA ALA A 144 -12.45 7.65 -11.43
C ALA A 144 -13.46 6.50 -11.51
N ASN A 145 -13.00 5.27 -11.57
CA ASN A 145 -13.82 4.14 -11.14
C ASN A 145 -13.85 4.07 -9.61
N SER A 146 -14.85 3.39 -9.04
CA SER A 146 -14.81 3.05 -7.60
C SER A 146 -13.56 2.26 -7.26
N VAL A 147 -13.02 2.48 -6.06
CA VAL A 147 -11.84 1.74 -5.59
C VAL A 147 -12.21 0.27 -5.41
N ILE A 148 -11.43 -0.61 -6.01
CA ILE A 148 -11.52 -2.06 -5.75
C ILE A 148 -10.29 -2.54 -5.00
N THR A 149 -10.44 -3.64 -4.25
CA THR A 149 -9.32 -4.31 -3.60
C THR A 149 -9.04 -5.64 -4.27
N LEU A 150 -7.77 -5.99 -4.36
CA LEU A 150 -7.27 -7.28 -4.85
C LEU A 150 -6.42 -7.90 -3.75
N ASP A 151 -6.76 -9.11 -3.33
CA ASP A 151 -5.97 -9.86 -2.35
C ASP A 151 -5.01 -10.80 -3.10
N LEU A 152 -3.72 -10.67 -2.80
CA LEU A 152 -2.62 -11.35 -3.47
C LEU A 152 -1.91 -12.29 -2.49
N ASN A 153 -1.67 -13.56 -2.89
CA ASN A 153 -0.98 -14.56 -2.08
C ASN A 153 0.54 -14.56 -2.31
N TYR A 154 1.11 -13.37 -2.51
CA TYR A 154 2.55 -13.16 -2.68
C TYR A 154 2.99 -11.84 -2.08
N TYR A 155 4.30 -11.69 -1.95
CA TYR A 155 4.93 -10.52 -1.33
C TYR A 155 4.85 -9.30 -2.25
N TYR A 156 4.57 -8.12 -1.70
CA TYR A 156 4.30 -6.90 -2.43
C TYR A 156 5.41 -6.49 -3.41
N GLU A 157 6.70 -6.73 -3.07
CA GLU A 157 7.79 -6.40 -3.99
C GLU A 157 7.68 -7.17 -5.33
N ARG A 158 7.18 -8.41 -5.30
CA ARG A 158 6.91 -9.18 -6.53
C ARG A 158 5.83 -8.55 -7.38
N SER A 159 4.79 -7.96 -6.75
CA SER A 159 3.76 -7.21 -7.45
C SER A 159 4.33 -5.95 -8.11
N ILE A 160 5.07 -5.15 -7.34
CA ILE A 160 5.71 -3.93 -7.86
C ILE A 160 6.69 -4.28 -9.00
N GLU A 161 7.56 -5.28 -8.82
CA GLU A 161 8.51 -5.70 -9.85
C GLU A 161 7.82 -6.17 -11.14
N ASN A 162 6.69 -6.89 -11.04
CA ASN A 162 5.91 -7.27 -12.21
C ASN A 162 5.38 -6.04 -12.96
N GLY A 163 4.84 -5.05 -12.26
CA GLY A 163 4.37 -3.82 -12.91
C GLY A 163 5.48 -2.93 -13.48
N LEU A 164 6.74 -3.17 -13.06
CA LEU A 164 7.93 -2.50 -13.59
C LEU A 164 8.62 -3.30 -14.71
N ASP A 165 8.15 -4.49 -15.02
CA ASP A 165 8.71 -5.35 -16.06
C ASP A 165 7.98 -5.15 -17.40
N PRO A 166 8.61 -4.54 -18.41
CA PRO A 166 7.98 -4.41 -19.72
C PRO A 166 7.89 -5.73 -20.49
N ALA A 167 8.66 -6.76 -20.12
CA ALA A 167 8.75 -7.99 -20.89
C ALA A 167 7.63 -8.99 -20.60
N HIS A 168 6.99 -8.92 -19.42
CA HIS A 168 5.93 -9.87 -19.04
C HIS A 168 4.65 -9.70 -19.87
N ASN A 169 4.35 -8.48 -20.31
CA ASN A 169 3.05 -8.11 -20.89
C ASN A 169 2.63 -9.02 -22.03
N GLU A 170 3.53 -9.32 -22.97
CA GLU A 170 3.25 -10.11 -24.16
C GLU A 170 3.08 -11.60 -23.86
N PHE A 171 3.59 -12.07 -22.74
CA PHE A 171 3.56 -13.49 -22.37
C PHE A 171 2.47 -13.80 -21.35
N VAL A 172 2.16 -12.85 -20.45
CA VAL A 172 1.16 -13.02 -19.39
C VAL A 172 -0.22 -12.60 -19.85
N HIS A 173 -0.32 -11.57 -20.73
CA HIS A 173 -1.61 -10.99 -21.13
C HIS A 173 -1.99 -11.34 -22.58
N PRO A 174 -2.78 -12.41 -22.80
CA PRO A 174 -3.22 -12.79 -24.15
C PRO A 174 -3.97 -11.68 -24.90
N THR A 175 -4.54 -10.71 -24.16
CA THR A 175 -5.28 -9.58 -24.69
C THR A 175 -4.38 -8.43 -25.13
N HIS A 176 -3.08 -8.42 -24.77
CA HIS A 176 -2.15 -7.33 -25.04
C HIS A 176 -1.28 -7.56 -26.28
N GLY A 177 -1.45 -8.66 -26.98
CA GLY A 177 -0.84 -8.78 -28.29
C GLY A 177 0.08 -9.96 -28.54
N TYR A 178 0.29 -10.87 -27.59
CA TYR A 178 1.14 -12.05 -27.78
C TYR A 178 0.82 -12.86 -29.06
N LYS A 179 -0.44 -12.96 -29.45
CA LYS A 179 -0.86 -13.66 -30.69
C LYS A 179 -0.28 -13.05 -31.97
N GLY A 180 0.28 -11.84 -31.89
CA GLY A 180 0.91 -11.14 -33.02
C GLY A 180 2.41 -11.00 -32.90
N ILE A 181 3.05 -11.50 -31.81
CA ILE A 181 4.50 -11.40 -31.65
C ILE A 181 5.20 -12.38 -32.63
N ASN A 182 6.12 -11.86 -33.39
CA ASN A 182 7.13 -12.67 -34.06
C ASN A 182 8.27 -12.95 -33.07
N ARG A 183 8.36 -14.18 -32.56
CA ARG A 183 9.36 -14.58 -31.56
C ARG A 183 10.80 -14.41 -32.04
N GLU A 184 11.04 -14.47 -33.33
CA GLU A 184 12.40 -14.37 -33.93
C GLU A 184 12.90 -12.90 -33.90
N THR A 185 11.98 -11.95 -33.88
CA THR A 185 12.30 -10.51 -33.92
C THR A 185 11.89 -9.76 -32.67
N TYR A 186 11.20 -10.41 -31.72
CA TYR A 186 10.77 -9.78 -30.50
C TYR A 186 11.94 -9.37 -29.63
N SER A 187 11.93 -8.11 -29.21
CA SER A 187 12.85 -7.58 -28.22
C SER A 187 12.17 -6.43 -27.47
N VAL A 188 12.47 -6.28 -26.18
CA VAL A 188 12.11 -5.08 -25.45
C VAL A 188 13.00 -3.93 -25.92
N ARG A 189 12.41 -2.84 -26.41
CA ARG A 189 13.15 -1.63 -26.79
C ARG A 189 13.80 -1.01 -25.56
N ASP A 190 14.95 -0.38 -25.76
CA ASP A 190 15.61 0.35 -24.69
C ASP A 190 14.76 1.52 -24.21
N TYR A 191 14.81 1.80 -22.91
CA TYR A 191 14.06 2.86 -22.25
C TYR A 191 14.89 3.48 -21.13
N GLU A 192 14.59 4.71 -20.78
CA GLU A 192 15.25 5.40 -19.66
C GLU A 192 14.39 5.33 -18.40
N VAL A 193 15.06 5.15 -17.27
CA VAL A 193 14.45 5.29 -15.95
C VAL A 193 14.82 6.67 -15.43
N THR A 194 13.80 7.46 -15.13
CA THR A 194 13.94 8.84 -14.63
C THR A 194 13.48 8.95 -13.19
N ASP A 195 13.89 10.02 -12.53
CA ASP A 195 13.42 10.36 -11.19
C ASP A 195 11.92 10.72 -11.22
N TYR A 196 11.20 10.35 -10.16
CA TYR A 196 9.81 10.72 -9.94
C TYR A 196 9.62 11.23 -8.52
N ALA A 197 8.73 12.22 -8.36
CA ALA A 197 8.38 12.81 -7.06
C ALA A 197 9.61 13.30 -6.26
N GLN A 198 10.52 14.03 -6.93
CA GLN A 198 11.68 14.67 -6.30
C GLN A 198 12.57 13.69 -5.52
N GLY A 199 12.81 12.55 -6.12
CA GLY A 199 13.67 11.55 -5.52
C GLY A 199 12.95 10.52 -4.64
N TRP A 200 11.62 10.46 -4.59
CA TRP A 200 10.87 9.47 -3.82
C TRP A 200 10.34 8.30 -4.65
N GLY A 201 10.63 8.29 -5.94
CA GLY A 201 10.22 7.24 -6.84
C GLY A 201 10.97 7.29 -8.18
N MET A 202 10.53 6.50 -9.10
CA MET A 202 11.07 6.40 -10.45
C MET A 202 9.95 6.30 -11.48
N TRP A 203 10.26 6.62 -12.73
CA TRP A 203 9.34 6.55 -13.85
C TRP A 203 10.06 6.10 -15.11
N PHE A 204 9.37 5.33 -15.98
CA PHE A 204 9.83 5.03 -17.33
C PHE A 204 8.66 4.93 -18.30
N LEU A 205 8.95 5.09 -19.60
CA LEU A 205 8.02 4.87 -20.69
C LEU A 205 8.51 3.75 -21.58
N HIS A 206 7.61 2.85 -21.94
CA HIS A 206 7.88 1.73 -22.82
C HIS A 206 6.89 1.71 -23.99
N ARG A 207 7.39 1.42 -25.20
CA ARG A 207 6.57 1.26 -26.41
C ARG A 207 6.41 -0.19 -26.75
N PHE A 208 5.18 -0.59 -27.05
CA PHE A 208 4.84 -1.93 -27.50
C PHE A 208 4.74 -1.95 -29.02
N ASP A 209 5.33 -2.98 -29.64
CA ASP A 209 5.15 -3.30 -31.07
C ASP A 209 3.94 -4.21 -31.29
N ALA A 210 3.09 -4.37 -30.28
CA ALA A 210 1.94 -5.25 -30.36
C ALA A 210 0.95 -4.77 -31.44
N PRO A 211 0.43 -5.66 -32.28
CA PRO A 211 -0.74 -5.37 -33.09
C PRO A 211 -1.89 -5.02 -32.13
N GLY A 212 -2.63 -3.96 -32.44
CA GLY A 212 -3.64 -3.39 -31.58
C GLY A 212 -4.59 -4.41 -30.96
N LEU A 213 -5.10 -4.09 -29.79
CA LEU A 213 -6.11 -4.87 -29.09
C LEU A 213 -7.27 -5.17 -30.03
N LYS A 214 -7.49 -6.44 -30.37
CA LYS A 214 -8.53 -6.90 -31.29
C LYS A 214 -9.93 -6.94 -30.67
N ASP A 215 -10.27 -5.96 -29.87
CA ASP A 215 -11.63 -5.76 -29.44
C ASP A 215 -12.25 -4.68 -30.35
N LYS A 216 -13.34 -5.02 -31.05
CA LYS A 216 -14.00 -4.13 -32.02
C LYS A 216 -14.34 -2.74 -31.49
N THR A 217 -14.47 -2.60 -30.18
CA THR A 217 -14.71 -1.32 -29.50
C THR A 217 -13.47 -0.42 -29.44
N TRP A 218 -12.28 -0.97 -29.65
CA TRP A 218 -10.98 -0.30 -29.51
C TRP A 218 -10.20 -0.18 -30.81
N ASP A 219 -10.55 -0.98 -31.83
CA ASP A 219 -9.81 -1.09 -33.11
C ASP A 219 -9.76 0.25 -33.88
N GLU A 220 -10.84 1.04 -33.87
CA GLU A 220 -10.88 2.31 -34.58
C GLU A 220 -9.98 3.38 -33.93
N ALA A 221 -9.85 3.34 -32.62
CA ALA A 221 -9.02 4.30 -31.87
C ALA A 221 -7.53 3.98 -31.96
N GLN A 222 -7.18 2.70 -32.03
CA GLN A 222 -5.79 2.24 -32.07
C GLN A 222 -5.12 2.38 -33.45
N THR A 223 -5.87 2.24 -34.52
CA THR A 223 -5.35 2.40 -35.89
C THR A 223 -4.81 3.80 -36.18
N LYS A 224 -5.24 4.82 -35.40
CA LYS A 224 -4.80 6.21 -35.54
C LYS A 224 -3.62 6.59 -34.66
N ALA A 225 -3.27 5.81 -33.65
CA ALA A 225 -2.37 6.24 -32.55
C ALA A 225 -0.88 5.90 -32.77
N GLY A 226 -0.49 5.25 -33.84
CA GLY A 226 0.92 5.00 -34.15
C GLY A 226 1.67 4.08 -33.17
N GLY A 227 0.96 3.22 -32.44
CA GLY A 227 1.50 2.27 -31.44
C GLY A 227 1.02 2.56 -30.01
N LEU A 228 0.95 1.49 -29.22
CA LEU A 228 0.64 1.60 -27.77
C LEU A 228 1.93 1.93 -27.03
N TYR A 229 1.82 2.82 -26.06
CA TYR A 229 2.87 2.98 -25.05
C TYR A 229 2.28 2.91 -23.66
N ALA A 230 3.06 2.38 -22.72
CA ALA A 230 2.77 2.40 -21.32
C ALA A 230 3.92 3.01 -20.54
N GLY A 231 3.59 3.72 -19.50
CA GLY A 231 4.54 4.17 -18.50
C GLY A 231 4.27 3.46 -17.19
N SER A 232 5.33 3.18 -16.45
CA SER A 232 5.22 2.67 -15.09
C SER A 232 6.22 3.35 -14.20
N GLY A 233 5.88 3.46 -12.92
CA GLY A 233 6.75 4.05 -11.93
C GLY A 233 6.30 3.75 -10.52
N THR A 234 7.10 4.19 -9.55
CA THR A 234 6.83 3.99 -8.13
C THR A 234 6.87 5.28 -7.36
N LEU A 235 6.17 5.31 -6.22
CA LEU A 235 6.35 6.28 -5.15
C LEU A 235 6.56 5.53 -3.84
N GLY A 236 7.71 5.71 -3.21
CA GLY A 236 8.12 4.90 -2.07
C GLY A 236 8.19 3.40 -2.39
N PRO A 237 8.15 2.54 -1.38
CA PRO A 237 8.31 1.10 -1.57
C PRO A 237 7.06 0.36 -2.07
N THR A 238 5.85 0.97 -1.94
CA THR A 238 4.58 0.24 -2.05
C THR A 238 3.56 0.84 -3.00
N PHE A 239 3.84 1.98 -3.60
CA PHE A 239 2.91 2.57 -4.56
C PHE A 239 3.46 2.45 -5.97
N MET A 240 2.66 1.90 -6.87
CA MET A 240 2.95 1.81 -8.28
C MET A 240 1.92 2.61 -9.06
N ILE A 241 2.40 3.29 -10.09
CA ILE A 241 1.60 4.11 -10.99
C ILE A 241 1.83 3.63 -12.40
N THR A 242 0.76 3.43 -13.18
CA THR A 242 0.87 3.13 -14.60
C THR A 242 0.09 4.14 -15.43
N GLU A 243 0.60 4.46 -16.60
CA GLU A 243 -0.10 5.20 -17.64
C GLU A 243 -0.18 4.33 -18.89
N ILE A 244 -1.37 4.11 -19.40
CA ILE A 244 -1.58 3.33 -20.62
C ILE A 244 -2.26 4.23 -21.63
N ASN A 245 -1.59 4.50 -22.73
CA ASN A 245 -2.16 5.22 -23.85
C ASN A 245 -2.78 4.21 -24.82
N VAL A 246 -4.10 4.26 -24.98
CA VAL A 246 -4.88 3.34 -25.80
C VAL A 246 -5.35 3.96 -27.12
N GLY A 247 -5.03 5.21 -27.38
CA GLY A 247 -5.42 5.93 -28.58
C GLY A 247 -4.98 7.39 -28.57
N GLU A 248 -5.31 8.14 -29.59
CA GLU A 248 -5.04 9.57 -29.63
C GLU A 248 -5.76 10.27 -28.47
N ASN A 249 -4.99 10.79 -27.51
CA ASN A 249 -5.49 11.43 -26.27
C ASN A 249 -6.37 10.55 -25.37
N MET A 250 -6.40 9.23 -25.56
CA MET A 250 -7.15 8.31 -24.69
C MET A 250 -6.20 7.58 -23.74
N LYS A 251 -6.34 7.86 -22.46
CA LYS A 251 -5.45 7.36 -21.43
C LYS A 251 -6.18 6.70 -20.27
N PHE A 252 -5.61 5.64 -19.78
CA PHE A 252 -5.76 5.20 -18.40
C PHE A 252 -4.59 5.71 -17.56
N ARG A 253 -4.89 6.14 -16.35
CA ARG A 253 -3.92 6.35 -15.27
C ARG A 253 -4.35 5.46 -14.11
N GLN A 254 -3.49 4.54 -13.72
CA GLN A 254 -3.82 3.52 -12.74
C GLN A 254 -2.86 3.61 -11.57
N TYR A 255 -3.40 3.49 -10.37
CA TYR A 255 -2.66 3.55 -9.12
C TYR A 255 -2.89 2.24 -8.38
N PHE A 256 -1.80 1.51 -8.15
CA PHE A 256 -1.77 0.28 -7.38
C PHE A 256 -1.13 0.63 -6.04
N LEU A 257 -1.97 0.75 -5.02
CA LEU A 257 -1.57 1.16 -3.69
C LEU A 257 -1.48 -0.10 -2.83
N GLU A 258 -0.26 -0.60 -2.68
CA GLU A 258 -0.02 -1.87 -2.05
C GLU A 258 -0.04 -1.76 -0.53
N GLN A 259 -0.80 -2.64 0.11
CA GLN A 259 -0.84 -2.85 1.54
C GLN A 259 -0.18 -4.19 1.85
N PRO A 260 1.11 -4.22 2.22
CA PRO A 260 1.76 -5.44 2.66
C PRO A 260 1.10 -5.96 3.94
N ILE A 261 0.37 -7.06 3.87
CA ILE A 261 -0.27 -7.67 5.05
C ILE A 261 0.80 -8.37 5.90
N ASP A 262 1.63 -9.17 5.24
CA ASP A 262 2.79 -9.85 5.83
C ASP A 262 3.80 -10.21 4.71
N ASP A 263 4.72 -11.14 4.97
CA ASP A 263 5.73 -11.57 4.00
C ASP A 263 5.22 -12.48 2.88
N ARG A 264 3.91 -12.73 2.84
CA ARG A 264 3.28 -13.65 1.86
C ARG A 264 2.01 -13.11 1.25
N HIS A 265 1.40 -12.12 1.86
CA HIS A 265 0.10 -11.61 1.47
C HIS A 265 0.17 -10.10 1.29
N THR A 266 -0.44 -9.65 0.24
CA THR A 266 -0.58 -8.23 -0.09
C THR A 266 -2.02 -7.93 -0.46
N ARG A 267 -2.54 -6.78 -0.06
CA ARG A 267 -3.77 -6.23 -0.61
C ARG A 267 -3.44 -5.02 -1.45
N VAL A 268 -4.00 -4.94 -2.64
CA VAL A 268 -3.87 -3.75 -3.49
C VAL A 268 -5.17 -2.97 -3.46
N PHE A 269 -5.08 -1.68 -3.18
CA PHE A 269 -6.17 -0.74 -3.43
C PHE A 269 -5.94 -0.17 -4.82
N PHE A 270 -6.83 -0.49 -5.74
CA PHE A 270 -6.68 -0.13 -7.14
C PHE A 270 -7.58 1.04 -7.49
N VAL A 271 -6.96 2.15 -7.91
CA VAL A 271 -7.64 3.35 -8.41
C VAL A 271 -7.39 3.43 -9.91
N ASN A 272 -8.46 3.46 -10.70
CA ASN A 272 -8.38 3.55 -12.16
C ASN A 272 -9.01 4.85 -12.63
N MET A 273 -8.20 5.72 -13.20
CA MET A 273 -8.59 6.98 -13.83
C MET A 273 -8.59 6.81 -15.34
N ARG A 274 -9.54 7.46 -16.02
CA ARG A 274 -9.61 7.48 -17.48
C ARG A 274 -10.16 8.81 -17.99
N ASN A 275 -9.73 9.24 -19.16
CA ASN A 275 -10.20 10.45 -19.82
C ASN A 275 -11.09 10.20 -21.06
N PHE A 276 -11.61 8.98 -21.18
CA PHE A 276 -12.51 8.55 -22.24
C PHE A 276 -13.58 7.62 -21.68
N MET A 277 -14.65 7.34 -22.42
CA MET A 277 -15.79 6.54 -21.93
C MET A 277 -16.28 7.02 -20.55
N LEU A 278 -16.54 8.32 -20.41
CA LEU A 278 -16.79 8.96 -19.12
C LEU A 278 -18.18 8.64 -18.54
N ASP A 279 -19.09 8.04 -19.32
CA ASP A 279 -20.40 7.63 -18.84
C ASP A 279 -20.26 6.51 -17.78
N PRO A 280 -20.95 6.61 -16.61
CA PRO A 280 -20.96 5.60 -15.56
C PRO A 280 -21.24 4.16 -16.00
N LYS A 281 -22.02 3.97 -17.07
CA LYS A 281 -22.32 2.64 -17.62
C LYS A 281 -21.08 1.83 -18.02
N HIS A 282 -19.96 2.50 -18.26
CA HIS A 282 -18.68 1.86 -18.63
C HIS A 282 -17.87 1.40 -17.43
N ASP A 283 -18.21 1.82 -16.20
CA ASP A 283 -17.43 1.48 -15.00
C ASP A 283 -17.38 -0.02 -14.75
N GLY A 284 -18.54 -0.70 -14.81
CA GLY A 284 -18.64 -2.15 -14.58
C GLY A 284 -17.82 -2.98 -15.59
N PRO A 285 -18.00 -2.79 -16.91
CA PRO A 285 -17.19 -3.47 -17.93
C PRO A 285 -15.68 -3.24 -17.78
N ILE A 286 -15.26 -2.02 -17.46
CA ILE A 286 -13.84 -1.68 -17.24
C ILE A 286 -13.31 -2.40 -15.99
N HIS A 287 -14.06 -2.41 -14.90
CA HIS A 287 -13.68 -3.18 -13.71
C HIS A 287 -13.54 -4.69 -13.99
N ALA A 288 -14.49 -5.26 -14.71
CA ALA A 288 -14.45 -6.68 -15.07
C ALA A 288 -13.18 -7.00 -15.88
N ARG A 289 -12.82 -6.14 -16.83
CA ARG A 289 -11.59 -6.29 -17.62
C ARG A 289 -10.33 -6.16 -16.74
N ASN A 290 -10.26 -5.15 -15.89
CA ASN A 290 -9.11 -4.95 -15.00
C ASN A 290 -8.91 -6.16 -14.08
N LYS A 291 -10.00 -6.74 -13.55
CA LYS A 291 -9.92 -7.96 -12.74
C LYS A 291 -9.40 -9.17 -13.52
N ILE A 292 -9.79 -9.32 -14.78
CA ILE A 292 -9.28 -10.40 -15.65
C ILE A 292 -7.77 -10.24 -15.86
N ILE A 293 -7.29 -9.03 -16.15
CA ILE A 293 -5.87 -8.73 -16.34
C ILE A 293 -5.11 -9.01 -15.06
N ALA A 294 -5.55 -8.48 -13.92
CA ALA A 294 -4.93 -8.72 -12.62
C ALA A 294 -4.89 -10.24 -12.27
N GLN A 295 -5.94 -11.01 -12.62
CA GLN A 295 -5.94 -12.44 -12.37
C GLN A 295 -4.89 -13.19 -13.21
N GLN A 296 -4.54 -12.69 -14.40
CA GLN A 296 -3.48 -13.27 -15.21
C GLN A 296 -2.11 -13.11 -14.53
N ASP A 297 -1.82 -11.93 -13.98
CA ASP A 297 -0.63 -11.67 -13.18
C ASP A 297 -0.59 -12.54 -11.92
N ILE A 298 -1.70 -12.58 -11.18
CA ILE A 298 -1.82 -13.38 -9.95
C ILE A 298 -1.48 -14.85 -10.22
N ASN A 299 -2.03 -15.44 -11.29
CA ASN A 299 -1.80 -16.83 -11.65
C ASN A 299 -0.31 -17.16 -11.88
N ILE A 300 0.46 -16.20 -12.38
CA ILE A 300 1.90 -16.37 -12.59
C ILE A 300 2.68 -16.11 -11.31
N LEU A 301 2.38 -15.00 -10.62
CA LEU A 301 3.18 -14.55 -9.47
C LEU A 301 3.03 -15.45 -8.25
N GLU A 302 1.91 -16.12 -8.07
CA GLU A 302 1.73 -17.15 -7.02
C GLU A 302 2.67 -18.34 -7.20
N ASN A 303 3.25 -18.52 -8.39
CA ASN A 303 4.17 -19.60 -8.74
C ASN A 303 5.64 -19.13 -8.90
N VAL A 304 5.96 -17.87 -8.56
CA VAL A 304 7.33 -17.34 -8.60
C VAL A 304 8.07 -17.67 -7.31
N TYR A 305 9.32 -18.12 -7.44
CA TYR A 305 10.20 -18.46 -6.31
C TYR A 305 11.57 -17.79 -6.44
N PRO A 306 12.18 -17.38 -5.31
CA PRO A 306 11.60 -17.35 -3.96
C PRO A 306 10.43 -16.38 -3.87
N ARG A 307 9.51 -16.59 -2.92
CA ARG A 307 8.31 -15.76 -2.76
C ARG A 307 8.64 -14.29 -2.44
N ARG A 308 9.64 -14.08 -1.60
CA ARG A 308 10.23 -12.74 -1.39
C ARG A 308 11.29 -12.46 -2.43
N THR A 309 11.45 -11.21 -2.80
CA THR A 309 12.55 -10.79 -3.67
C THR A 309 13.90 -11.15 -3.04
N PRO A 310 14.88 -11.63 -3.82
CA PRO A 310 16.22 -11.89 -3.30
C PRO A 310 16.89 -10.62 -2.78
N ILE A 311 17.65 -10.76 -1.69
CA ILE A 311 18.41 -9.65 -1.11
C ILE A 311 19.47 -9.11 -2.07
N SER A 312 19.96 -9.95 -2.99
CA SER A 312 21.00 -9.58 -3.96
C SER A 312 20.56 -9.85 -5.38
N ASN A 313 20.78 -8.91 -6.26
CA ASN A 313 20.55 -9.06 -7.72
C ASN A 313 21.34 -10.22 -8.34
N THR A 314 22.42 -10.68 -7.69
CA THR A 314 23.20 -11.84 -8.17
C THR A 314 22.49 -13.19 -7.96
N LYS A 315 21.34 -13.21 -7.32
CA LYS A 315 20.53 -14.43 -7.13
C LYS A 315 19.49 -14.64 -8.23
N GLU A 316 19.43 -13.73 -9.19
CA GLU A 316 18.61 -13.80 -10.41
C GLU A 316 19.46 -13.39 -11.61
N VAL A 317 19.08 -13.81 -12.82
CA VAL A 317 19.74 -13.39 -14.05
C VAL A 317 18.96 -12.24 -14.64
N LEU A 318 19.37 -11.02 -14.30
CA LEU A 318 18.71 -9.80 -14.77
C LEU A 318 19.27 -9.38 -16.13
N MET A 319 18.39 -8.99 -17.02
CA MET A 319 18.67 -8.61 -18.40
C MET A 319 18.47 -7.09 -18.59
N PRO A 320 18.88 -6.50 -19.72
CA PRO A 320 18.64 -5.05 -19.97
C PRO A 320 17.18 -4.63 -19.86
N ALA A 321 16.23 -5.52 -20.12
CA ALA A 321 14.80 -5.26 -19.93
C ALA A 321 14.41 -5.03 -18.46
N ASP A 322 15.20 -5.53 -17.49
CA ASP A 322 14.93 -5.46 -16.06
C ASP A 322 15.48 -4.19 -15.39
N LYS A 323 15.96 -3.20 -16.16
CA LYS A 323 16.62 -2.01 -15.56
C LYS A 323 15.70 -1.23 -14.60
N ALA A 324 14.38 -1.22 -14.82
CA ALA A 324 13.44 -0.59 -13.89
C ALA A 324 13.33 -1.38 -12.56
N VAL A 325 13.34 -2.71 -12.63
CA VAL A 325 13.40 -3.58 -11.44
C VAL A 325 14.69 -3.34 -10.65
N VAL A 326 15.83 -3.25 -11.36
CA VAL A 326 17.13 -2.92 -10.73
C VAL A 326 17.10 -1.55 -10.06
N ALA A 327 16.55 -0.54 -10.73
CA ALA A 327 16.41 0.81 -10.18
C ALA A 327 15.52 0.82 -8.92
N TYR A 328 14.41 0.10 -8.92
CA TYR A 328 13.54 -0.04 -7.75
C TYR A 328 14.29 -0.69 -6.57
N ARG A 329 15.04 -1.77 -6.79
CA ARG A 329 15.84 -2.41 -5.74
C ARG A 329 16.93 -1.49 -5.20
N GLN A 330 17.54 -0.67 -6.04
CA GLN A 330 18.49 0.37 -5.59
C GLN A 330 17.81 1.43 -4.72
N TRP A 331 16.56 1.76 -5.03
CA TRP A 331 15.73 2.63 -4.23
C TRP A 331 15.44 2.03 -2.84
N LEU A 332 15.03 0.77 -2.77
CA LEU A 332 14.81 0.07 -1.52
C LEU A 332 16.08 0.03 -0.65
N ALA A 333 17.24 -0.13 -1.26
CA ALA A 333 18.53 -0.10 -0.55
C ALA A 333 18.80 1.23 0.15
N LYS A 334 18.33 2.38 -0.39
CA LYS A 334 18.43 3.67 0.31
C LYS A 334 17.64 3.67 1.61
N PHE A 335 16.47 3.06 1.64
CA PHE A 335 15.65 2.95 2.84
C PHE A 335 16.22 1.95 3.85
N ASP A 336 16.90 0.90 3.37
CA ASP A 336 17.71 0.00 4.21
C ASP A 336 18.85 0.76 4.91
N ASP A 337 19.50 1.66 4.18
CA ASP A 337 20.59 2.49 4.71
C ASP A 337 20.09 3.51 5.75
N LEU A 338 18.83 3.92 5.68
CA LEU A 338 18.17 4.77 6.68
C LEU A 338 17.71 3.99 7.93
N GLY A 339 17.78 2.64 7.90
CA GLY A 339 17.30 1.82 9.00
C GLY A 339 15.76 1.73 9.07
N TRP A 340 15.06 1.92 7.96
CA TRP A 340 13.59 1.91 7.94
C TRP A 340 12.99 0.53 7.65
N ARG A 341 13.83 -0.45 7.32
CA ARG A 341 13.37 -1.81 7.04
C ARG A 341 13.11 -2.58 8.34
N ILE A 342 11.94 -3.21 8.41
CA ILE A 342 11.62 -4.13 9.51
C ILE A 342 12.52 -5.36 9.41
N ASP A 343 13.18 -5.71 10.50
CA ASP A 343 13.86 -6.99 10.67
C ASP A 343 12.79 -8.08 10.84
N TRP A 344 12.37 -8.64 9.71
CA TRP A 344 11.26 -9.57 9.67
C TRP A 344 11.55 -10.89 10.39
N GLU A 345 12.79 -11.34 10.38
CA GLU A 345 13.20 -12.57 11.05
C GLU A 345 13.14 -12.39 12.57
N GLU A 346 13.69 -11.30 13.08
CA GLU A 346 13.61 -10.95 14.49
C GLU A 346 12.16 -10.67 14.92
N PHE A 347 11.38 -9.98 14.08
CA PHE A 347 9.97 -9.75 14.31
C PHE A 347 9.20 -11.08 14.46
N GLN A 348 9.32 -12.00 13.51
CA GLN A 348 8.66 -13.31 13.57
C GLN A 348 9.13 -14.17 14.75
N ARG A 349 10.39 -14.02 15.13
CA ARG A 349 10.96 -14.76 16.26
C ARG A 349 10.31 -14.37 17.59
N ARG A 350 9.91 -13.11 17.76
CA ARG A 350 9.45 -12.55 19.06
C ARG A 350 7.96 -12.22 19.09
N ASN A 351 7.39 -11.77 17.98
CA ASN A 351 6.00 -11.30 17.94
C ASN A 351 5.04 -12.42 18.29
N ASP A 352 3.97 -12.06 19.02
CA ASP A 352 2.87 -12.97 19.43
C ASP A 352 3.31 -14.16 20.31
N LYS A 353 4.49 -14.09 20.92
CA LYS A 353 4.95 -15.05 21.93
C LYS A 353 4.95 -14.38 23.31
N GLN A 354 5.98 -13.65 23.63
CA GLN A 354 6.08 -12.89 24.88
C GLN A 354 6.18 -11.38 24.66
N THR A 355 6.19 -10.94 23.40
CA THR A 355 6.33 -9.55 23.02
C THR A 355 5.19 -9.15 22.09
N ALA A 356 4.59 -7.99 22.35
CA ALA A 356 3.76 -7.29 21.40
C ALA A 356 4.54 -6.10 20.84
N PHE A 357 4.47 -5.93 19.52
CA PHE A 357 5.11 -4.83 18.82
C PHE A 357 4.08 -3.83 18.30
N ALA A 358 4.54 -2.58 18.12
CA ALA A 358 3.84 -1.55 17.36
C ALA A 358 4.82 -0.88 16.39
N ILE A 359 4.32 -0.34 15.28
CA ILE A 359 5.09 0.63 14.50
C ILE A 359 5.29 1.86 15.38
N PRO A 360 6.50 2.39 15.54
CA PRO A 360 6.69 3.61 16.33
C PRO A 360 5.95 4.78 15.66
N SER A 361 5.10 5.48 16.43
CA SER A 361 4.42 6.71 15.99
C SER A 361 5.30 7.94 16.18
N PRO A 362 5.03 9.09 15.54
CA PRO A 362 5.81 10.32 15.74
C PRO A 362 5.90 10.75 17.21
N ARG A 363 4.87 10.49 18.00
CA ARG A 363 4.85 10.78 19.44
C ARG A 363 5.96 10.06 20.22
N ARG A 364 6.49 8.94 19.72
CA ARG A 364 7.61 8.23 20.38
C ARG A 364 8.92 9.00 20.37
N ARG A 365 9.08 9.96 19.46
CA ARG A 365 10.25 10.87 19.44
C ARG A 365 10.18 11.91 20.55
N GLU A 366 8.97 12.28 20.95
CA GLU A 366 8.74 13.32 21.94
C GLU A 366 8.57 12.77 23.35
N GLU A 367 8.02 11.57 23.45
CA GLU A 367 7.64 10.96 24.73
C GLU A 367 8.26 9.57 24.91
N GLY A 368 8.81 9.35 26.10
CA GLY A 368 9.26 8.04 26.55
C GLY A 368 8.16 7.20 27.23
N ASN A 369 8.59 6.14 27.90
CA ASN A 369 7.76 5.30 28.80
C ASN A 369 6.59 4.58 28.08
N TRP A 370 6.91 3.95 26.93
CA TRP A 370 5.97 3.11 26.17
C TRP A 370 5.95 1.68 26.72
N VAL A 371 4.79 1.05 26.73
CA VAL A 371 4.60 -0.34 27.22
C VAL A 371 4.86 -1.35 26.10
N VAL A 372 4.34 -1.09 24.92
CA VAL A 372 4.55 -1.95 23.74
C VAL A 372 5.87 -1.59 23.08
N GLU A 373 6.66 -2.59 22.72
CA GLU A 373 7.94 -2.38 22.05
C GLU A 373 7.74 -1.87 20.61
N ALA A 374 8.70 -1.09 20.12
CA ALA A 374 8.78 -0.78 18.69
C ALA A 374 9.22 -2.02 17.90
N VAL A 375 8.71 -2.18 16.67
CA VAL A 375 9.15 -3.24 15.77
C VAL A 375 10.68 -3.23 15.61
N PRO A 376 11.31 -4.40 15.54
CA PRO A 376 12.74 -4.47 15.28
C PRO A 376 13.03 -3.98 13.84
N LEU A 377 14.08 -3.16 13.71
CA LEU A 377 14.53 -2.62 12.44
C LEU A 377 15.93 -3.12 12.12
N ILE A 378 16.21 -3.29 10.82
CA ILE A 378 17.57 -3.52 10.34
C ILE A 378 18.41 -2.27 10.65
N LYS A 379 19.60 -2.46 11.22
CA LYS A 379 20.50 -1.36 11.55
C LYS A 379 20.77 -0.45 10.35
N SER A 380 20.73 0.83 10.57
CA SER A 380 21.09 1.82 9.55
C SER A 380 22.56 1.64 9.09
N ARG A 381 22.92 2.28 7.99
CA ARG A 381 24.31 2.25 7.50
C ARG A 381 25.29 2.86 8.50
N GLU A 382 24.87 3.88 9.23
CA GLU A 382 25.68 4.53 10.26
C GLU A 382 25.89 3.61 11.46
N ASP A 383 24.84 2.96 11.94
CA ASP A 383 24.90 2.01 13.05
C ASP A 383 25.77 0.78 12.73
N ARG A 384 25.74 0.34 11.45
CA ARG A 384 26.60 -0.78 10.99
C ARG A 384 28.08 -0.43 10.94
N LYS A 385 28.45 0.86 10.81
CA LYS A 385 29.85 1.31 10.82
C LYS A 385 30.39 1.53 12.23
N SER A 386 29.50 1.71 13.20
CA SER A 386 29.85 1.97 14.60
C SER A 386 29.84 0.70 15.47
N SER A 387 29.45 -0.44 14.94
CA SER A 387 29.39 -1.75 15.57
C SER A 387 30.47 -2.69 15.02
#